data_fde698a86d1c025eaf66ff9583c75b0d
#
_entry.id   fde698a86d1c025eaf66ff9583c75b0d
#
_cell.length_a   1.000
_cell.length_b   1.000
_cell.length_c   1.000
_cell.angle_alpha   90.00
_cell.angle_beta   90.00
_cell.angle_gamma   90.00
#
_symmetry.space_group_name_H-M   'P 1'
#
loop_
_entity.id
_entity.type
_entity.pdbx_description
1 polymer ?
#
loop_
_entity_poly.entity_id
_entity_poly.type
_entity_poly.pdbx_seq_one_letter_code
_entity_poly.pdbx_strand_id
1 'polypeptide(L)'
;YGKLTLKSGNGSKLNLFGFNYNDRVNYEIADLNWKLSGFGAKGLIIPSNSNLIISSNVAYSNYNIDLIEDEGFDRNSGIQQATVNFDFAYYGLNTDFNYGLFFNTLRTDFKFRNFRGITINQVSNAAEMGGYFSLKSTIGNLIIEPSVRGQFYQAQSKFSVEPRLGAKWNVTDDLRLKMAGGLYTQNLLSSVNEQEVVNIFVGFLLGPEQEILDVETGAFAENRLQRSTHLILGTEYDLSSNLELNVEVY
;
A
#
# COMPACT_ATOMS: atom_id res chain seq x y z
N TYR A 1 9.36 11.21 17.33
CA TYR A 1 10.04 10.87 16.07
C TYR A 1 11.52 11.21 16.17
N GLY A 2 12.37 10.27 15.80
CA GLY A 2 13.81 10.43 15.69
C GLY A 2 14.32 9.88 14.36
N LYS A 3 15.33 10.55 13.78
CA LYS A 3 15.99 10.12 12.55
C LYS A 3 17.49 10.42 12.61
N LEU A 4 18.29 9.41 12.29
CA LEU A 4 19.73 9.54 12.08
C LEU A 4 20.05 9.28 10.61
N THR A 5 20.80 10.17 9.97
CA THR A 5 21.22 10.02 8.57
C THR A 5 22.74 9.99 8.49
N LEU A 6 23.26 8.89 7.98
CA LEU A 6 24.67 8.75 7.60
C LEU A 6 24.79 8.93 6.08
N LYS A 7 25.75 9.74 5.64
CA LYS A 7 25.97 10.07 4.21
C LYS A 7 27.40 9.76 3.82
N SER A 8 27.58 9.23 2.62
CA SER A 8 28.87 9.07 1.97
C SER A 8 29.11 10.18 0.94
N GLY A 9 30.36 10.42 0.56
CA GLY A 9 30.76 11.45 -0.41
C GLY A 9 30.19 11.23 -1.83
N ASN A 10 29.84 9.99 -2.20
CA ASN A 10 29.19 9.66 -3.48
C ASN A 10 27.67 9.82 -3.50
N GLY A 11 27.07 10.35 -2.42
CA GLY A 11 25.63 10.54 -2.30
C GLY A 11 24.88 9.34 -1.71
N SER A 12 25.54 8.21 -1.48
CA SER A 12 24.95 7.07 -0.77
C SER A 12 24.60 7.44 0.66
N LYS A 13 23.52 6.91 1.19
CA LYS A 13 23.03 7.25 2.53
C LYS A 13 22.32 6.11 3.23
N LEU A 14 22.45 6.09 4.55
CA LEU A 14 21.68 5.23 5.44
C LEU A 14 20.88 6.11 6.40
N ASN A 15 19.57 5.90 6.44
CA ASN A 15 18.69 6.54 7.40
C ASN A 15 18.20 5.49 8.39
N LEU A 16 18.37 5.76 9.66
CA LEU A 16 17.73 5.03 10.75
C LEU A 16 16.63 5.93 11.32
N PHE A 17 15.44 5.40 11.54
CA PHE A 17 14.32 6.18 12.05
C PHE A 17 13.50 5.37 13.04
N GLY A 18 12.83 6.09 13.93
CA GLY A 18 11.83 5.52 14.83
C GLY A 18 10.84 6.57 15.26
N PHE A 19 9.65 6.13 15.59
CA PHE A 19 8.57 6.98 16.06
C PHE A 19 7.69 6.26 17.07
N ASN A 20 7.10 7.05 17.94
CA ASN A 20 6.04 6.62 18.85
C ASN A 20 5.02 7.74 18.91
N TYR A 21 3.77 7.38 18.77
CA TYR A 21 2.62 8.27 18.87
C TYR A 21 1.56 7.59 19.72
N ASN A 22 0.99 8.35 20.64
CA ASN A 22 -0.13 7.92 21.46
C ASN A 22 -1.08 9.11 21.60
N ASP A 23 -2.35 8.89 21.31
CA ASP A 23 -3.38 9.88 21.47
C ASP A 23 -4.62 9.26 22.11
N ARG A 24 -5.34 10.06 22.86
CA ARG A 24 -6.55 9.65 23.54
C ARG A 24 -7.58 10.76 23.44
N VAL A 25 -8.76 10.40 23.02
CA VAL A 25 -9.94 11.28 23.05
C VAL A 25 -10.97 10.67 23.97
N ASN A 26 -11.39 11.45 24.94
CA ASN A 26 -12.44 11.09 25.86
C ASN A 26 -13.73 11.76 25.38
N TYR A 27 -14.70 10.96 25.04
CA TYR A 27 -16.06 11.36 24.76
C TYR A 27 -16.90 11.10 26.03
N GLU A 28 -18.03 11.77 26.17
CA GLU A 28 -18.92 11.59 27.31
C GLU A 28 -19.37 10.13 27.53
N ILE A 29 -19.46 9.36 26.44
CA ILE A 29 -19.96 7.97 26.42
C ILE A 29 -18.90 6.93 26.00
N ALA A 30 -17.71 7.36 25.61
CA ALA A 30 -16.68 6.45 25.14
C ALA A 30 -15.27 7.06 25.19
N ASP A 31 -14.29 6.24 25.43
CA ASP A 31 -12.86 6.54 25.33
C ASP A 31 -12.28 5.94 24.06
N LEU A 32 -11.68 6.76 23.23
CA LEU A 32 -10.93 6.32 22.06
C LEU A 32 -9.43 6.55 22.30
N ASN A 33 -8.66 5.49 22.20
CA ASN A 33 -7.22 5.53 22.36
C ASN A 33 -6.53 4.84 21.18
N TRP A 34 -5.56 5.52 20.56
CA TRP A 34 -4.75 4.90 19.52
C TRP A 34 -3.27 5.11 19.76
N LYS A 35 -2.53 4.06 19.44
CA LYS A 35 -1.08 3.98 19.60
C LYS A 35 -0.47 3.56 18.29
N LEU A 36 0.57 4.25 17.89
CA LEU A 36 1.35 3.92 16.71
C LEU A 36 2.82 4.00 17.06
N SER A 37 3.55 2.93 16.84
CA SER A 37 5.00 2.90 17.01
C SER A 37 5.65 2.20 15.83
N GLY A 38 6.89 2.56 15.54
CA GLY A 38 7.63 1.90 14.49
C GLY A 38 9.08 2.34 14.44
N PHE A 39 9.88 1.51 13.78
CA PHE A 39 11.29 1.79 13.53
C PHE A 39 11.73 1.15 12.22
N GLY A 40 12.81 1.65 11.66
CA GLY A 40 13.32 1.09 10.43
C GLY A 40 14.65 1.69 9.99
N ALA A 41 15.14 1.11 8.90
CA ALA A 41 16.34 1.54 8.20
C ALA A 41 16.04 1.64 6.70
N LYS A 42 16.48 2.74 6.08
CA LYS A 42 16.40 2.95 4.63
C LYS A 42 17.80 3.25 4.08
N GLY A 43 18.28 2.35 3.22
CA GLY A 43 19.54 2.49 2.49
C GLY A 43 19.30 3.07 1.09
N LEU A 44 20.24 3.89 0.63
CA LEU A 44 20.38 4.29 -0.76
C LEU A 44 21.86 4.15 -1.12
N ILE A 45 22.15 3.34 -2.12
CA ILE A 45 23.50 3.10 -2.63
C ILE A 45 23.56 3.62 -4.06
N ILE A 46 24.52 4.51 -4.31
CA ILE A 46 24.83 5.07 -5.62
C ILE A 46 26.22 4.57 -5.99
N PRO A 47 26.36 3.48 -6.77
CA PRO A 47 27.66 2.97 -7.18
C PRO A 47 28.39 4.00 -8.06
N SER A 48 29.70 4.12 -7.87
CA SER A 48 30.50 4.98 -8.73
C SER A 48 30.54 4.46 -10.16
N ASN A 49 30.44 5.34 -11.14
CA ASN A 49 30.48 5.02 -12.58
C ASN A 49 29.36 4.07 -13.05
N SER A 50 28.19 4.15 -12.42
CA SER A 50 27.03 3.36 -12.81
C SER A 50 25.76 4.20 -12.84
N ASN A 51 24.88 3.92 -13.78
CA ASN A 51 23.53 4.51 -13.85
C ASN A 51 22.52 3.78 -12.94
N LEU A 52 23.00 2.86 -12.10
CA LEU A 52 22.18 2.09 -11.18
C LEU A 52 22.07 2.79 -9.82
N ILE A 53 20.86 2.88 -9.32
CA ILE A 53 20.58 3.26 -7.93
C ILE A 53 19.95 2.06 -7.23
N ILE A 54 20.47 1.71 -6.07
CA ILE A 54 19.95 0.61 -5.25
C ILE A 54 19.36 1.22 -3.98
N SER A 55 18.10 0.92 -3.70
CA SER A 55 17.47 1.27 -2.44
C SER A 55 17.01 0.03 -1.69
N SER A 56 17.12 0.10 -0.37
CA SER A 56 16.63 -0.94 0.54
C SER A 56 15.84 -0.29 1.66
N ASN A 57 14.80 -0.98 2.10
CA ASN A 57 13.99 -0.55 3.24
C ASN A 57 13.66 -1.75 4.10
N VAL A 58 13.95 -1.65 5.39
CA VAL A 58 13.53 -2.61 6.42
C VAL A 58 12.81 -1.81 7.49
N ALA A 59 11.58 -2.14 7.76
CA ALA A 59 10.77 -1.41 8.74
C ALA A 59 9.83 -2.35 9.50
N TYR A 60 9.53 -1.95 10.73
CA TYR A 60 8.49 -2.54 11.55
C TYR A 60 7.57 -1.45 12.07
N SER A 61 6.28 -1.71 12.05
CA SER A 61 5.26 -0.84 12.65
C SER A 61 4.22 -1.64 13.42
N ASN A 62 3.71 -1.03 14.47
CA ASN A 62 2.61 -1.54 15.27
C ASN A 62 1.60 -0.43 15.51
N TYR A 63 0.38 -0.64 15.07
CA TYR A 63 -0.76 0.24 15.30
C TYR A 63 -1.80 -0.50 16.12
N ASN A 64 -2.39 0.17 17.10
CA ASN A 64 -3.49 -0.34 17.90
C ASN A 64 -4.50 0.78 18.18
N ILE A 65 -5.76 0.48 18.05
CA ILE A 65 -6.88 1.34 18.38
C ILE A 65 -7.82 0.62 19.35
N ASP A 66 -8.14 1.28 20.47
CA ASP A 66 -9.07 0.82 21.48
C ASP A 66 -10.23 1.81 21.56
N LEU A 67 -11.44 1.32 21.44
CA LEU A 67 -12.68 2.04 21.77
C LEU A 67 -13.31 1.36 22.97
N ILE A 68 -13.41 2.08 24.08
CA ILE A 68 -13.99 1.63 25.34
C ILE A 68 -15.28 2.42 25.54
N GLU A 69 -16.41 1.74 25.53
CA GLU A 69 -17.73 2.33 25.71
C GLU A 69 -18.24 2.07 27.14
N ASP A 70 -18.96 3.02 27.76
CA ASP A 70 -19.47 2.92 29.13
C ASP A 70 -20.39 1.71 29.35
N GLU A 71 -21.08 1.26 28.30
CA GLU A 71 -21.95 0.07 28.33
C GLU A 71 -21.20 -1.25 28.10
N GLY A 72 -19.86 -1.21 27.95
CA GLY A 72 -19.01 -2.40 27.83
C GLY A 72 -19.00 -3.05 26.45
N PHE A 73 -19.26 -2.30 25.37
CA PHE A 73 -19.11 -2.74 23.98
C PHE A 73 -17.70 -2.48 23.45
N ASP A 74 -16.71 -2.85 24.24
CA ASP A 74 -15.30 -2.61 23.92
C ASP A 74 -14.90 -3.20 22.58
N ARG A 75 -14.20 -2.40 21.79
CA ARG A 75 -13.63 -2.77 20.50
C ARG A 75 -12.13 -2.51 20.52
N ASN A 76 -11.38 -3.44 20.00
CA ASN A 76 -9.95 -3.30 19.81
C ASN A 76 -9.59 -3.75 18.39
N SER A 77 -8.71 -3.01 17.74
CA SER A 77 -8.11 -3.47 16.50
C SER A 77 -6.64 -3.10 16.46
N GLY A 78 -5.81 -4.08 16.12
CA GLY A 78 -4.38 -3.92 15.97
C GLY A 78 -3.90 -4.41 14.61
N ILE A 79 -2.84 -3.76 14.11
CA ILE A 79 -2.09 -4.25 12.94
C ILE A 79 -0.60 -4.08 13.21
N GLN A 80 0.13 -5.16 13.04
CA GLN A 80 1.59 -5.20 13.06
C GLN A 80 2.09 -5.56 11.68
N GLN A 81 3.08 -4.84 11.21
CA GLN A 81 3.68 -5.07 9.91
C GLN A 81 5.20 -5.04 10.00
N ALA A 82 5.85 -6.03 9.42
CA ALA A 82 7.26 -5.95 9.08
C ALA A 82 7.42 -6.01 7.56
N THR A 83 8.28 -5.16 7.01
CA THR A 83 8.54 -5.06 5.58
C THR A 83 10.02 -5.05 5.27
N VAL A 84 10.38 -5.73 4.19
CA VAL A 84 11.72 -5.70 3.61
C VAL A 84 11.57 -5.49 2.11
N ASN A 85 12.18 -4.42 1.58
CA ASN A 85 12.15 -4.10 0.16
C ASN A 85 13.57 -3.88 -0.37
N PHE A 86 13.81 -4.34 -1.59
CA PHE A 86 15.01 -4.05 -2.38
C PHE A 86 14.56 -3.57 -3.74
N ASP A 87 14.95 -2.36 -4.12
CA ASP A 87 14.58 -1.72 -5.35
C ASP A 87 15.84 -1.31 -6.13
N PHE A 88 15.81 -1.54 -7.41
CA PHE A 88 16.88 -1.26 -8.35
C PHE A 88 16.32 -0.35 -9.45
N ALA A 89 16.93 0.81 -9.63
CA ALA A 89 16.59 1.74 -10.70
C ALA A 89 17.81 1.97 -11.59
N TYR A 90 17.70 1.58 -12.85
CA TYR A 90 18.72 1.81 -13.86
C TYR A 90 18.23 2.88 -14.85
N TYR A 91 19.01 3.93 -15.00
CA TYR A 91 18.72 5.06 -15.87
C TYR A 91 19.52 4.97 -17.16
N GLY A 92 18.84 4.70 -18.28
CA GLY A 92 19.41 4.72 -19.60
C GLY A 92 19.21 6.05 -20.31
N LEU A 93 19.60 6.15 -21.58
CA LEU A 93 19.42 7.37 -22.37
C LEU A 93 17.95 7.63 -22.70
N ASN A 94 17.24 6.62 -23.18
CA ASN A 94 15.83 6.71 -23.58
C ASN A 94 14.95 5.70 -22.85
N THR A 95 15.54 4.87 -22.01
CA THR A 95 14.84 3.76 -21.36
C THR A 95 15.37 3.56 -19.96
N ASP A 96 14.47 3.63 -18.98
CA ASP A 96 14.74 3.35 -17.58
C ASP A 96 14.14 1.99 -17.20
N PHE A 97 14.86 1.26 -16.35
CA PHE A 97 14.42 -0.03 -15.81
C PHE A 97 14.27 0.08 -14.30
N ASN A 98 13.11 -0.27 -13.77
CA ASN A 98 12.88 -0.39 -12.35
C ASN A 98 12.44 -1.81 -12.04
N TYR A 99 13.11 -2.45 -11.09
CA TYR A 99 12.73 -3.77 -10.61
C TYR A 99 13.02 -3.90 -9.12
N GLY A 100 12.29 -4.76 -8.48
CA GLY A 100 12.47 -4.93 -7.04
C GLY A 100 11.83 -6.20 -6.52
N LEU A 101 12.20 -6.49 -5.27
CA LEU A 101 11.66 -7.59 -4.49
C LEU A 101 11.13 -7.04 -3.17
N PHE A 102 10.06 -7.61 -2.69
CA PHE A 102 9.48 -7.24 -1.40
C PHE A 102 9.02 -8.46 -0.61
N PHE A 103 9.08 -8.32 0.69
CA PHE A 103 8.55 -9.26 1.65
C PHE A 103 7.86 -8.50 2.78
N ASN A 104 6.59 -8.83 3.02
CA ASN A 104 5.78 -8.23 4.07
C ASN A 104 5.24 -9.33 4.97
N THR A 105 5.25 -9.09 6.28
CA THR A 105 4.45 -9.87 7.22
C THR A 105 3.41 -8.97 7.85
N LEU A 106 2.21 -9.48 8.00
CA LEU A 106 1.07 -8.79 8.57
C LEU A 106 0.48 -9.65 9.69
N ARG A 107 0.20 -9.02 10.81
CA ARG A 107 -0.62 -9.61 11.88
C ARG A 107 -1.73 -8.63 12.22
N THR A 108 -2.95 -9.10 12.19
CA THR A 108 -4.12 -8.34 12.64
C THR A 108 -4.70 -8.98 13.89
N ASP A 109 -5.05 -8.14 14.85
CA ASP A 109 -5.83 -8.48 16.03
C ASP A 109 -7.13 -7.67 15.98
N PHE A 110 -8.26 -8.36 16.05
CA PHE A 110 -9.57 -7.72 16.06
C PHE A 110 -10.42 -8.31 17.18
N LYS A 111 -10.86 -7.47 18.10
CA LYS A 111 -11.74 -7.83 19.19
C LYS A 111 -12.98 -6.94 19.18
N PHE A 112 -14.14 -7.57 19.18
CA PHE A 112 -15.42 -6.89 19.20
C PHE A 112 -16.36 -7.63 20.16
N ARG A 113 -17.05 -6.88 21.01
CA ARG A 113 -18.10 -7.39 21.89
C ARG A 113 -19.44 -6.82 21.44
N ASN A 114 -20.39 -7.67 21.11
CA ASN A 114 -21.72 -7.26 20.67
C ASN A 114 -22.66 -7.01 21.86
N PHE A 115 -23.81 -6.38 21.59
CA PHE A 115 -24.85 -6.08 22.57
C PHE A 115 -25.43 -7.30 23.31
N ARG A 116 -25.22 -8.51 22.80
CA ARG A 116 -25.58 -9.78 23.46
C ARG A 116 -24.48 -10.32 24.36
N GLY A 117 -23.40 -9.59 24.55
CA GLY A 117 -22.24 -10.00 25.34
C GLY A 117 -21.32 -11.03 24.67
N ILE A 118 -21.57 -11.36 23.40
CA ILE A 118 -20.72 -12.28 22.64
C ILE A 118 -19.46 -11.53 22.21
N THR A 119 -18.31 -12.05 22.58
CA THR A 119 -17.02 -11.51 22.17
C THR A 119 -16.51 -12.29 20.96
N ILE A 120 -16.24 -11.59 19.87
CA ILE A 120 -15.51 -12.06 18.71
C ILE A 120 -14.06 -11.65 18.93
N ASN A 121 -13.14 -12.59 18.84
CA ASN A 121 -11.72 -12.33 18.90
C ASN A 121 -11.06 -13.05 17.72
N GLN A 122 -10.53 -12.30 16.79
CA GLN A 122 -9.90 -12.81 15.58
C GLN A 122 -8.46 -12.32 15.50
N VAL A 123 -7.53 -13.26 15.44
CA VAL A 123 -6.11 -12.99 15.21
C VAL A 123 -5.74 -13.69 13.92
N SER A 124 -5.18 -12.95 12.97
CA SER A 124 -4.75 -13.49 11.69
C SER A 124 -3.32 -13.07 11.39
N ASN A 125 -2.56 -13.96 10.76
CA ASN A 125 -1.20 -13.72 10.32
C ASN A 125 -1.12 -13.98 8.81
N ALA A 126 -0.41 -13.14 8.08
CA ALA A 126 -0.15 -13.35 6.67
C ALA A 126 1.30 -12.96 6.34
N ALA A 127 1.87 -13.67 5.39
CA ALA A 127 3.10 -13.28 4.72
C ALA A 127 2.80 -13.10 3.23
N GLU A 128 3.37 -12.04 2.68
CA GLU A 128 3.26 -11.67 1.27
C GLU A 128 4.65 -11.43 0.72
N MET A 129 4.95 -12.03 -0.40
CA MET A 129 6.22 -11.81 -1.07
C MET A 129 6.01 -11.65 -2.57
N GLY A 130 6.87 -10.90 -3.19
CA GLY A 130 6.76 -10.70 -4.62
C GLY A 130 7.90 -9.88 -5.20
N GLY A 131 7.74 -9.61 -6.49
CA GLY A 131 8.65 -8.76 -7.22
C GLY A 131 7.92 -8.00 -8.31
N TYR A 132 8.56 -6.99 -8.82
CA TYR A 132 8.03 -6.21 -9.92
C TYR A 132 9.13 -5.85 -10.92
N PHE A 133 8.68 -5.57 -12.12
CA PHE A 133 9.51 -5.02 -13.19
C PHE A 133 8.72 -3.93 -13.91
N SER A 134 9.34 -2.78 -14.15
CA SER A 134 8.81 -1.66 -14.92
C SER A 134 9.86 -1.18 -15.92
N LEU A 135 9.40 -0.89 -17.12
CA LEU A 135 10.17 -0.33 -18.20
C LEU A 135 9.56 1.01 -18.58
N LYS A 136 10.30 2.12 -18.44
CA LYS A 136 9.87 3.42 -18.94
C LYS A 136 10.68 3.78 -20.17
N SER A 137 10.02 3.96 -21.30
CA SER A 137 10.70 4.28 -22.58
C SER A 137 10.12 5.54 -23.19
N THR A 138 11.02 6.42 -23.65
CA THR A 138 10.68 7.66 -24.38
C THR A 138 10.97 7.46 -25.87
N ILE A 139 9.93 7.48 -26.69
CA ILE A 139 9.97 7.27 -28.15
C ILE A 139 9.41 8.53 -28.82
N GLY A 140 10.28 9.46 -29.16
CA GLY A 140 9.85 10.78 -29.64
C GLY A 140 8.98 11.49 -28.59
N ASN A 141 7.74 11.80 -28.95
CA ASN A 141 6.78 12.49 -28.09
C ASN A 141 5.95 11.53 -27.20
N LEU A 142 6.17 10.22 -27.33
CA LEU A 142 5.45 9.20 -26.56
C LEU A 142 6.35 8.64 -25.45
N ILE A 143 5.85 8.68 -24.23
CA ILE A 143 6.41 7.98 -23.07
C ILE A 143 5.49 6.82 -22.77
N ILE A 144 6.04 5.61 -22.69
CA ILE A 144 5.29 4.39 -22.37
C ILE A 144 5.95 3.67 -21.20
N GLU A 145 5.12 3.21 -20.25
CA GLU A 145 5.58 2.54 -19.05
C GLU A 145 4.78 1.26 -18.77
N PRO A 146 5.06 0.15 -19.48
CA PRO A 146 4.56 -1.15 -19.11
C PRO A 146 5.24 -1.63 -17.82
N SER A 147 4.48 -2.28 -16.97
CA SER A 147 5.00 -2.92 -15.77
C SER A 147 4.20 -4.16 -15.41
N VAL A 148 4.83 -5.04 -14.66
CA VAL A 148 4.22 -6.24 -14.10
C VAL A 148 4.68 -6.44 -12.67
N ARG A 149 3.75 -6.80 -11.78
CA ARG A 149 4.03 -7.22 -10.43
C ARG A 149 3.52 -8.65 -10.24
N GLY A 150 4.37 -9.50 -9.67
CA GLY A 150 3.99 -10.84 -9.21
C GLY A 150 3.98 -10.87 -7.70
N GLN A 151 2.92 -11.38 -7.08
CA GLN A 151 2.79 -11.44 -5.64
C GLN A 151 2.21 -12.77 -5.19
N PHE A 152 2.83 -13.36 -4.18
CA PHE A 152 2.38 -14.58 -3.53
C PHE A 152 1.82 -14.24 -2.14
N TYR A 153 0.59 -14.67 -1.90
CA TYR A 153 -0.14 -14.54 -0.64
C TYR A 153 -0.09 -15.88 0.09
N GLN A 154 0.80 -15.99 1.06
CA GLN A 154 1.11 -17.25 1.74
C GLN A 154 -0.11 -17.83 2.45
N ALA A 155 -0.87 -17.02 3.21
CA ALA A 155 -2.03 -17.44 3.97
C ALA A 155 -3.13 -18.09 3.10
N GLN A 156 -3.24 -17.68 1.84
CA GLN A 156 -4.22 -18.19 0.88
C GLN A 156 -3.60 -19.16 -0.13
N SER A 157 -2.27 -19.33 -0.11
CA SER A 157 -1.52 -20.11 -1.12
C SER A 157 -1.85 -19.70 -2.56
N LYS A 158 -2.08 -18.38 -2.78
CA LYS A 158 -2.45 -17.82 -4.08
C LYS A 158 -1.34 -16.93 -4.62
N PHE A 159 -1.14 -17.04 -5.94
CA PHE A 159 -0.24 -16.16 -6.69
C PHE A 159 -1.08 -15.23 -7.57
N SER A 160 -0.72 -13.95 -7.58
CA SER A 160 -1.34 -12.92 -8.41
C SER A 160 -0.33 -12.32 -9.36
N VAL A 161 -0.77 -12.04 -10.59
CA VAL A 161 -0.01 -11.27 -11.59
C VAL A 161 -0.80 -10.01 -11.92
N GLU A 162 -0.14 -8.87 -11.78
CA GLU A 162 -0.72 -7.55 -11.88
C GLU A 162 -0.03 -6.76 -13.01
N PRO A 163 -0.46 -6.94 -14.28
CA PRO A 163 0.00 -6.10 -15.37
C PRO A 163 -0.55 -4.67 -15.24
N ARG A 164 0.28 -3.70 -15.59
CA ARG A 164 -0.05 -2.28 -15.59
C ARG A 164 0.57 -1.60 -16.80
N LEU A 165 -0.08 -0.58 -17.29
CA LEU A 165 0.40 0.22 -18.40
C LEU A 165 0.15 1.71 -18.10
N GLY A 166 1.20 2.51 -18.20
CA GLY A 166 1.13 3.96 -18.25
C GLY A 166 1.57 4.45 -19.63
N ALA A 167 0.94 5.51 -20.14
CA ALA A 167 1.37 6.19 -21.34
C ALA A 167 1.12 7.70 -21.23
N LYS A 168 2.04 8.49 -21.75
CA LYS A 168 1.91 9.94 -21.91
C LYS A 168 2.34 10.32 -23.31
N TRP A 169 1.46 10.99 -24.04
CA TRP A 169 1.73 11.49 -25.36
C TRP A 169 1.70 13.02 -25.38
N ASN A 170 2.85 13.63 -25.63
CA ASN A 170 2.97 15.07 -25.87
C ASN A 170 2.53 15.36 -27.31
N VAL A 171 1.23 15.66 -27.50
CA VAL A 171 0.63 15.89 -28.81
C VAL A 171 1.17 17.15 -29.45
N THR A 172 1.25 18.22 -28.62
CA THR A 172 1.90 19.50 -28.95
C THR A 172 2.75 19.92 -27.76
N ASP A 173 3.39 21.08 -27.84
CA ASP A 173 4.14 21.64 -26.71
C ASP A 173 3.21 21.97 -25.53
N ASP A 174 1.95 22.31 -25.80
CA ASP A 174 0.98 22.71 -24.79
C ASP A 174 -0.01 21.59 -24.43
N LEU A 175 -0.23 20.58 -25.30
CA LEU A 175 -1.23 19.53 -25.10
C LEU A 175 -0.58 18.17 -24.84
N ARG A 176 -0.94 17.57 -23.72
CA ARG A 176 -0.50 16.24 -23.30
C ARG A 176 -1.69 15.34 -23.00
N LEU A 177 -1.70 14.14 -23.56
CA LEU A 177 -2.66 13.10 -23.26
C LEU A 177 -2.02 12.03 -22.38
N LYS A 178 -2.76 11.54 -21.39
CA LYS A 178 -2.31 10.54 -20.44
C LYS A 178 -3.28 9.37 -20.38
N MET A 179 -2.73 8.19 -20.17
CA MET A 179 -3.49 6.99 -19.89
C MET A 179 -2.76 6.16 -18.84
N ALA A 180 -3.50 5.61 -17.88
CA ALA A 180 -2.95 4.62 -16.97
C ALA A 180 -4.03 3.56 -16.68
N GLY A 181 -3.60 2.30 -16.59
CA GLY A 181 -4.51 1.22 -16.24
C GLY A 181 -3.77 0.01 -15.72
N GLY A 182 -4.49 -0.87 -15.04
CA GLY A 182 -3.90 -2.08 -14.50
C GLY A 182 -4.83 -2.92 -13.67
N LEU A 183 -4.33 -4.10 -13.34
CA LEU A 183 -4.95 -5.04 -12.41
C LEU A 183 -4.25 -4.96 -11.05
N TYR A 184 -5.03 -5.05 -9.98
CA TYR A 184 -4.54 -4.94 -8.60
C TYR A 184 -5.18 -6.01 -7.75
N THR A 185 -4.43 -6.52 -6.78
CA THR A 185 -4.94 -7.48 -5.79
C THR A 185 -4.55 -7.04 -4.38
N GLN A 186 -5.40 -7.39 -3.42
CA GLN A 186 -5.21 -7.01 -2.02
C GLN A 186 -5.76 -8.10 -1.10
N ASN A 187 -5.07 -8.32 0.02
CA ASN A 187 -5.50 -9.24 1.07
C ASN A 187 -5.96 -8.54 2.37
N LEU A 188 -5.43 -7.35 2.65
CA LEU A 188 -5.80 -6.57 3.83
C LEU A 188 -7.11 -5.83 3.58
N LEU A 189 -8.04 -5.97 4.50
CA LEU A 189 -9.36 -5.35 4.48
C LEU A 189 -9.49 -4.37 5.66
N SER A 190 -10.13 -3.24 5.45
CA SER A 190 -10.61 -2.40 6.54
C SER A 190 -12.08 -2.72 6.81
N SER A 191 -12.44 -2.95 8.07
CA SER A 191 -13.85 -3.04 8.45
C SER A 191 -14.35 -1.64 8.79
N VAL A 192 -15.00 -1.01 7.83
CA VAL A 192 -15.66 0.27 8.00
C VAL A 192 -17.15 0.00 7.98
N ASN A 193 -17.89 0.48 8.98
CA ASN A 193 -19.34 0.38 9.00
C ASN A 193 -19.92 1.62 8.30
N GLU A 194 -20.46 1.45 7.10
CA GLU A 194 -21.07 2.53 6.32
C GLU A 194 -22.33 3.15 6.96
N GLN A 195 -22.88 2.48 7.98
CA GLN A 195 -24.06 2.97 8.72
C GLN A 195 -23.69 3.92 9.87
N GLU A 196 -22.43 4.01 10.25
CA GLU A 196 -21.98 4.94 11.29
C GLU A 196 -21.64 6.30 10.65
N VAL A 197 -22.38 7.34 11.05
CA VAL A 197 -22.22 8.72 10.56
C VAL A 197 -20.83 9.28 10.94
N VAL A 198 -20.23 8.80 12.04
CA VAL A 198 -18.88 9.14 12.49
C VAL A 198 -18.11 7.84 12.68
N ASN A 199 -17.31 7.50 11.69
CA ASN A 199 -16.52 6.29 11.73
C ASN A 199 -15.19 6.53 12.45
N ILE A 200 -15.23 6.53 13.79
CA ILE A 200 -14.07 6.77 14.65
C ILE A 200 -13.23 5.51 14.90
N PHE A 201 -13.77 4.34 14.60
CA PHE A 201 -13.09 3.07 14.80
C PHE A 201 -12.90 2.35 13.45
N VAL A 202 -11.66 2.07 13.08
CA VAL A 202 -11.30 1.32 11.89
C VAL A 202 -10.69 -0.02 12.30
N GLY A 203 -11.38 -1.12 12.00
CA GLY A 203 -10.85 -2.46 12.20
C GLY A 203 -10.04 -2.93 10.98
N PHE A 204 -9.02 -3.73 11.24
CA PHE A 204 -8.20 -4.35 10.21
C PHE A 204 -8.37 -5.86 10.23
N LEU A 205 -8.69 -6.43 9.09
CA LEU A 205 -8.89 -7.86 8.88
C LEU A 205 -8.04 -8.34 7.71
N LEU A 206 -7.53 -9.55 7.80
CA LEU A 206 -6.97 -10.24 6.64
C LEU A 206 -8.07 -11.01 5.93
N GLY A 207 -7.96 -11.13 4.62
CA GLY A 207 -8.86 -11.96 3.84
C GLY A 207 -8.91 -13.38 4.39
N PRO A 208 -10.06 -14.06 4.32
CA PRO A 208 -10.27 -15.34 4.96
C PRO A 208 -9.31 -16.40 4.43
N GLU A 209 -8.71 -17.15 5.36
CA GLU A 209 -7.84 -18.30 5.04
C GLU A 209 -8.68 -19.51 4.62
N GLN A 210 -9.90 -19.64 5.19
CA GLN A 210 -10.82 -20.73 4.89
C GLN A 210 -11.56 -20.49 3.58
N GLU A 211 -11.93 -21.57 2.91
CA GLU A 211 -12.76 -21.54 1.72
C GLU A 211 -14.14 -20.95 2.05
N ILE A 212 -14.56 -19.96 1.26
CA ILE A 212 -15.87 -19.35 1.37
C ILE A 212 -16.81 -20.06 0.40
N LEU A 213 -17.95 -20.51 0.92
CA LEU A 213 -19.02 -21.02 0.08
C LEU A 213 -19.77 -19.86 -0.55
N ASP A 214 -19.84 -19.83 -1.86
CA ASP A 214 -20.72 -18.92 -2.59
C ASP A 214 -22.17 -19.38 -2.39
N VAL A 215 -22.97 -18.52 -1.77
CA VAL A 215 -24.35 -18.84 -1.40
C VAL A 215 -25.26 -19.01 -2.63
N GLU A 216 -24.96 -18.35 -3.75
CA GLU A 216 -25.76 -18.42 -4.97
C GLU A 216 -25.46 -19.67 -5.80
N THR A 217 -24.19 -20.03 -5.88
CA THR A 217 -23.74 -21.15 -6.73
C THR A 217 -23.55 -22.45 -5.96
N GLY A 218 -23.44 -22.41 -4.62
CA GLY A 218 -23.11 -23.55 -3.77
C GLY A 218 -21.68 -24.08 -3.97
N ALA A 219 -20.86 -23.36 -4.73
CA ALA A 219 -19.46 -23.70 -4.98
C ALA A 219 -18.53 -22.91 -4.07
N PHE A 220 -17.32 -23.42 -3.85
CA PHE A 220 -16.31 -22.64 -3.13
C PHE A 220 -15.78 -21.50 -4.01
N ALA A 221 -15.64 -20.30 -3.42
CA ALA A 221 -15.08 -19.15 -4.10
C ALA A 221 -13.64 -19.46 -4.55
N GLU A 222 -13.41 -19.43 -5.85
CA GLU A 222 -12.09 -19.72 -6.44
C GLU A 222 -11.02 -18.72 -5.98
N ASN A 223 -11.43 -17.51 -5.66
CA ASN A 223 -10.53 -16.43 -5.30
C ASN A 223 -11.04 -15.61 -4.12
N ARG A 224 -10.22 -15.58 -3.08
CA ARG A 224 -10.49 -14.87 -1.83
C ARG A 224 -9.77 -13.53 -1.73
N LEU A 225 -8.94 -13.19 -2.75
CA LEU A 225 -8.29 -11.89 -2.85
C LEU A 225 -9.26 -10.87 -3.42
N GLN A 226 -9.28 -9.68 -2.82
CA GLN A 226 -9.91 -8.54 -3.47
C GLN A 226 -9.16 -8.21 -4.76
N ARG A 227 -9.90 -7.93 -5.83
CA ARG A 227 -9.37 -7.54 -7.13
C ARG A 227 -9.99 -6.23 -7.56
N SER A 228 -9.17 -5.40 -8.18
CA SER A 228 -9.60 -4.13 -8.76
C SER A 228 -8.98 -3.97 -10.14
N THR A 229 -9.77 -3.41 -11.05
CA THR A 229 -9.31 -2.98 -12.37
C THR A 229 -9.47 -1.48 -12.44
N HIS A 230 -8.41 -0.76 -12.76
CA HIS A 230 -8.42 0.68 -12.91
C HIS A 230 -8.09 1.07 -14.34
N LEU A 231 -8.77 2.08 -14.85
CA LEU A 231 -8.46 2.78 -16.07
C LEU A 231 -8.64 4.28 -15.82
N ILE A 232 -7.60 5.04 -16.10
CA ILE A 232 -7.56 6.49 -15.95
C ILE A 232 -7.19 7.08 -17.29
N LEU A 233 -7.94 8.06 -17.75
CA LEU A 233 -7.63 8.87 -18.93
C LEU A 233 -7.53 10.32 -18.50
N GLY A 234 -6.52 11.03 -18.98
CA GLY A 234 -6.26 12.40 -18.60
C GLY A 234 -5.77 13.25 -19.76
N THR A 235 -5.99 14.55 -19.64
CA THR A 235 -5.42 15.56 -20.52
C THR A 235 -4.87 16.71 -19.70
N GLU A 236 -3.69 17.17 -20.08
CA GLU A 236 -3.08 18.42 -19.58
C GLU A 236 -2.99 19.40 -20.74
N TYR A 237 -3.42 20.62 -20.52
CA TYR A 237 -3.36 21.69 -21.50
C TYR A 237 -2.84 22.98 -20.87
N ASP A 238 -1.72 23.50 -21.37
CA ASP A 238 -1.15 24.76 -20.95
C ASP A 238 -1.90 25.90 -21.63
N LEU A 239 -2.81 26.54 -20.90
CA LEU A 239 -3.59 27.70 -21.38
C LEU A 239 -2.72 28.95 -21.52
N SER A 240 -1.70 29.04 -20.69
CA SER A 240 -0.66 30.08 -20.75
C SER A 240 0.57 29.62 -19.98
N SER A 241 1.66 30.40 -20.01
CA SER A 241 2.90 30.11 -19.25
C SER A 241 2.70 29.91 -17.73
N ASN A 242 1.57 30.37 -17.19
CA ASN A 242 1.28 30.33 -15.75
C ASN A 242 -0.03 29.63 -15.41
N LEU A 243 -0.73 29.04 -16.38
CA LEU A 243 -2.03 28.39 -16.17
C LEU A 243 -2.10 27.07 -16.94
N GLU A 244 -2.22 25.98 -16.21
CA GLU A 244 -2.43 24.63 -16.73
C GLU A 244 -3.82 24.13 -16.35
N LEU A 245 -4.51 23.51 -17.31
CA LEU A 245 -5.75 22.79 -17.10
C LEU A 245 -5.44 21.28 -17.10
N ASN A 246 -5.80 20.58 -16.04
CA ASN A 246 -5.69 19.13 -15.94
C ASN A 246 -7.09 18.54 -15.72
N VAL A 247 -7.48 17.59 -16.58
CA VAL A 247 -8.77 16.88 -16.52
C VAL A 247 -8.49 15.38 -16.52
N GLU A 248 -9.04 14.67 -15.55
CA GLU A 248 -8.89 13.23 -15.42
C GLU A 248 -10.26 12.57 -15.23
N VAL A 249 -10.42 11.39 -15.86
CA VAL A 249 -11.60 10.52 -15.75
C VAL A 249 -11.14 9.12 -15.35
N TYR A 250 -11.80 8.54 -14.36
CA TYR A 250 -11.49 7.21 -13.81
C TYR A 250 -12.77 6.44 -13.45
#